data_a1c25cf80ee6ca0ec1d2045a6b112138
#
_entry.id   a1c25cf80ee6ca0ec1d2045a6b112138
#
_cell.length_a   1.000
_cell.length_b   1.000
_cell.length_c   1.000
_cell.angle_alpha   90.00
_cell.angle_beta   90.00
_cell.angle_gamma   90.00
#
_symmetry.space_group_name_H-M   'P 1'
#
loop_
_entity.id
_entity.type
_entity.pdbx_description
1 polymer ?
#
loop_
_entity_poly.entity_id
_entity_poly.type
_entity_poly.pdbx_seq_one_letter_code
_entity_poly.pdbx_strand_id
1 'polypeptide(L)'
;MFRCRLTRMLRIAFHRWMSLLCPAVMLVISLQTTNAMAGGETYKKVLPSTVWIITANGEDQTSTGTGVFIDADKKLVLTNAHVVGDSRTAVVFFPEKKNGETMVKRKQYLDSVLKLAQPGRIVAVDRKRDLALIELAEVPERAEAIAMAETSVTTGESVDLIGNPGGSDVLWVYTSGTVRSIYQKKFKSDHGEHDFRVVETQTPIKPGDSGGPVVNQAGELIAIAQSFSPSQNLVSYCVDVQEIKAFVKSPWKAAPLGTKVVLKNAEVDFELHSTGHYEVKQKLSSGTTQSVFVAKDTEYFQRADVRKVWSLVSVSSDEPSAELMMRLMRQNSATKIGGWVVEKNGAGEFLILYVAKLDATAPDEAVAASIDYVARIAGAMSKQLESKTKEKATPESSTQTLASWLAK
;
A
#
# COMPACT_ATOMS: atom_id res chain seq x y z
N MET A 1 10.79 -51.21 -80.05
CA MET A 1 9.45 -50.73 -79.59
C MET A 1 9.24 -50.79 -78.07
N PHE A 2 10.28 -50.60 -77.25
CA PHE A 2 10.14 -50.73 -75.80
C PHE A 2 10.68 -49.54 -74.97
N ARG A 3 10.98 -48.39 -75.57
CA ARG A 3 11.54 -47.22 -74.86
C ARG A 3 10.59 -46.03 -74.68
N CYS A 4 9.32 -46.12 -75.11
CA CYS A 4 8.43 -44.94 -75.12
C CYS A 4 7.28 -45.03 -74.05
N ARG A 5 7.13 -46.07 -73.26
CA ARG A 5 6.05 -46.17 -72.25
C ARG A 5 6.46 -45.89 -70.80
N LEU A 6 7.76 -45.87 -70.51
CA LEU A 6 8.22 -45.63 -69.10
C LEU A 6 8.29 -44.15 -68.72
N THR A 7 8.48 -43.25 -69.68
CA THR A 7 8.61 -41.81 -69.43
C THR A 7 7.26 -41.08 -69.27
N ARG A 8 6.16 -41.73 -69.62
CA ARG A 8 4.83 -41.12 -69.41
C ARG A 8 4.22 -41.40 -68.01
N MET A 9 4.55 -42.49 -67.38
CA MET A 9 4.07 -42.86 -66.03
C MET A 9 4.80 -42.09 -64.94
N LEU A 10 6.07 -41.77 -65.09
CA LEU A 10 6.83 -40.99 -64.12
C LEU A 10 6.41 -39.48 -64.08
N ARG A 11 5.94 -38.93 -65.18
CA ARG A 11 5.46 -37.51 -65.20
C ARG A 11 4.11 -37.31 -64.52
N ILE A 12 3.23 -38.31 -64.50
CA ILE A 12 1.89 -38.21 -63.86
C ILE A 12 2.01 -38.43 -62.34
N ALA A 13 2.95 -39.23 -61.86
CA ALA A 13 3.19 -39.43 -60.45
C ALA A 13 3.84 -38.19 -59.78
N PHE A 14 4.73 -37.49 -60.50
CA PHE A 14 5.40 -36.29 -59.95
C PHE A 14 4.46 -35.09 -59.80
N HIS A 15 3.48 -34.92 -60.70
CA HIS A 15 2.49 -33.82 -60.61
C HIS A 15 1.41 -34.08 -59.59
N ARG A 16 1.11 -35.32 -59.22
CA ARG A 16 0.12 -35.62 -58.13
C ARG A 16 0.70 -35.51 -56.72
N TRP A 17 1.99 -35.61 -56.53
CA TRP A 17 2.66 -35.42 -55.24
C TRP A 17 2.95 -33.92 -54.96
N MET A 18 3.17 -33.12 -55.97
CA MET A 18 3.42 -31.70 -55.79
C MET A 18 2.14 -30.90 -55.49
N SER A 19 0.95 -31.41 -55.87
CA SER A 19 -0.33 -30.78 -55.59
C SER A 19 -0.91 -31.11 -54.21
N LEU A 20 -0.35 -32.11 -53.48
CA LEU A 20 -0.76 -32.48 -52.11
C LEU A 20 0.13 -31.88 -51.01
N LEU A 21 1.31 -31.34 -51.36
CA LEU A 21 2.22 -30.69 -50.41
C LEU A 21 2.02 -29.16 -50.28
N CYS A 22 1.31 -28.55 -51.21
CA CYS A 22 1.10 -27.10 -51.22
C CYS A 22 0.07 -26.57 -50.21
N PRO A 23 -1.02 -27.27 -49.83
CA PRO A 23 -1.94 -26.74 -48.83
C PRO A 23 -1.48 -27.00 -47.38
N ALA A 24 -0.59 -27.99 -47.13
CA ALA A 24 -0.11 -28.25 -45.77
C ALA A 24 1.04 -27.33 -45.32
N VAL A 25 1.85 -26.81 -46.24
CA VAL A 25 2.92 -25.85 -45.97
C VAL A 25 2.40 -24.43 -45.83
N MET A 26 1.28 -24.07 -46.47
CA MET A 26 0.63 -22.76 -46.30
C MET A 26 -0.17 -22.63 -45.00
N LEU A 27 -0.51 -23.73 -44.36
CA LEU A 27 -1.27 -23.70 -43.07
C LEU A 27 -0.39 -23.59 -41.84
N VAL A 28 0.93 -23.76 -41.94
CA VAL A 28 1.89 -23.69 -40.82
C VAL A 28 2.57 -22.34 -40.69
N ILE A 29 2.49 -21.47 -41.74
CA ILE A 29 3.13 -20.14 -41.72
C ILE A 29 2.16 -19.04 -41.23
N SER A 30 0.91 -19.34 -40.95
CA SER A 30 -0.07 -18.35 -40.48
C SER A 30 -0.24 -18.28 -38.95
N LEU A 31 0.66 -18.87 -38.18
CA LEU A 31 0.63 -18.71 -36.72
C LEU A 31 1.93 -18.06 -36.21
N GLN A 32 1.71 -16.91 -35.62
CA GLN A 32 2.64 -16.12 -34.82
C GLN A 32 3.40 -15.01 -35.55
N THR A 33 2.69 -14.08 -36.14
CA THR A 33 3.12 -12.69 -35.96
C THR A 33 2.49 -12.19 -34.64
N THR A 34 3.18 -12.32 -33.53
CA THR A 34 2.97 -11.41 -32.41
C THR A 34 3.32 -10.03 -32.95
N ASN A 35 2.29 -9.27 -33.34
CA ASN A 35 2.47 -7.87 -33.72
C ASN A 35 3.00 -7.16 -32.47
N ALA A 36 4.33 -6.99 -32.39
CA ALA A 36 4.92 -6.04 -31.49
C ALA A 36 4.32 -4.67 -31.86
N MET A 37 3.48 -4.12 -31.02
CA MET A 37 2.85 -2.83 -31.24
C MET A 37 3.94 -1.77 -31.15
N ALA A 38 3.96 -0.83 -32.08
CA ALA A 38 4.81 0.36 -31.95
C ALA A 38 4.39 1.11 -30.67
N GLY A 39 5.32 1.74 -29.94
CA GLY A 39 5.06 2.39 -28.66
C GLY A 39 3.85 3.34 -28.65
N GLY A 40 3.56 3.99 -29.78
CA GLY A 40 2.36 4.82 -29.94
C GLY A 40 1.04 4.03 -29.92
N GLU A 41 1.02 2.81 -30.38
CA GLU A 41 -0.17 1.94 -30.32
C GLU A 41 -0.33 1.35 -28.92
N THR A 42 0.77 0.95 -28.26
CA THR A 42 0.76 0.54 -26.85
C THR A 42 0.21 1.66 -25.96
N TYR A 43 0.68 2.90 -26.18
CA TYR A 43 0.16 4.07 -25.47
C TYR A 43 -1.35 4.23 -25.61
N LYS A 44 -1.87 4.20 -26.85
CA LYS A 44 -3.31 4.35 -27.11
C LYS A 44 -4.14 3.24 -26.48
N LYS A 45 -3.62 2.01 -26.45
CA LYS A 45 -4.29 0.84 -25.86
C LYS A 45 -4.33 0.91 -24.34
N VAL A 46 -3.25 1.35 -23.70
CA VAL A 46 -3.09 1.32 -22.21
C VAL A 46 -3.64 2.59 -21.57
N LEU A 47 -3.66 3.71 -22.30
CA LEU A 47 -4.11 4.99 -21.75
C LEU A 47 -5.53 4.94 -21.13
N PRO A 48 -6.56 4.31 -21.71
CA PRO A 48 -7.90 4.23 -21.13
C PRO A 48 -7.96 3.51 -19.78
N SER A 49 -6.96 2.69 -19.47
CA SER A 49 -6.84 1.98 -18.19
C SER A 49 -6.00 2.74 -17.15
N THR A 50 -5.24 3.75 -17.57
CA THR A 50 -4.34 4.50 -16.67
C THR A 50 -5.10 5.61 -15.98
N VAL A 51 -4.88 5.80 -14.68
CA VAL A 51 -5.56 6.85 -13.92
C VAL A 51 -4.56 7.70 -13.12
N TRP A 52 -4.94 8.94 -12.86
CA TRP A 52 -4.28 9.82 -11.92
C TRP A 52 -5.03 9.80 -10.59
N ILE A 53 -4.31 9.60 -9.48
CA ILE A 53 -4.87 9.44 -8.14
C ILE A 53 -4.42 10.61 -7.26
N ILE A 54 -5.36 11.13 -6.47
CA ILE A 54 -5.10 12.09 -5.39
C ILE A 54 -5.74 11.53 -4.12
N THR A 55 -4.99 11.51 -3.02
CA THR A 55 -5.46 11.11 -1.69
C THR A 55 -5.15 12.19 -0.67
N ALA A 56 -5.96 12.30 0.38
CA ALA A 56 -5.69 13.19 1.51
C ALA A 56 -4.77 12.49 2.51
N ASN A 57 -3.63 13.10 2.82
CA ASN A 57 -2.69 12.64 3.83
C ASN A 57 -2.77 13.59 5.06
N GLY A 58 -3.74 13.33 5.96
CA GLY A 58 -4.02 14.26 7.07
C GLY A 58 -4.86 15.47 6.65
N GLU A 59 -4.81 16.54 7.46
CA GLU A 59 -5.70 17.71 7.27
C GLU A 59 -5.23 18.64 6.13
N ASP A 60 -3.93 18.73 5.85
CA ASP A 60 -3.38 19.74 4.94
C ASP A 60 -2.43 19.18 3.87
N GLN A 61 -2.27 17.88 3.77
CA GLN A 61 -1.36 17.27 2.81
C GLN A 61 -2.10 16.35 1.85
N THR A 62 -1.76 16.42 0.58
CA THR A 62 -2.22 15.50 -0.44
C THR A 62 -1.07 14.65 -0.96
N SER A 63 -1.34 13.36 -1.18
CA SER A 63 -0.47 12.48 -1.93
C SER A 63 -1.01 12.34 -3.35
N THR A 64 -0.13 12.16 -4.32
CA THR A 64 -0.51 11.94 -5.71
C THR A 64 0.28 10.79 -6.30
N GLY A 65 -0.36 10.02 -7.14
CA GLY A 65 0.24 8.89 -7.84
C GLY A 65 -0.52 8.50 -9.08
N THR A 66 -0.11 7.39 -9.64
CA THR A 66 -0.75 6.75 -10.79
C THR A 66 -1.46 5.48 -10.33
N GLY A 67 -2.43 5.03 -11.09
CA GLY A 67 -3.07 3.73 -10.91
C GLY A 67 -3.46 3.13 -12.24
N VAL A 68 -3.95 1.91 -12.19
CA VAL A 68 -4.42 1.19 -13.36
C VAL A 68 -5.77 0.54 -13.09
N PHE A 69 -6.73 0.76 -13.99
CA PHE A 69 -8.06 0.16 -13.92
C PHE A 69 -7.98 -1.29 -14.37
N ILE A 70 -8.33 -2.23 -13.48
CA ILE A 70 -8.07 -3.66 -13.65
C ILE A 70 -9.33 -4.55 -13.71
N ASP A 71 -10.49 -4.04 -13.27
CA ASP A 71 -11.73 -4.84 -13.20
C ASP A 71 -12.93 -3.91 -13.42
N ALA A 72 -13.64 -4.11 -14.52
CA ALA A 72 -14.79 -3.27 -14.90
C ALA A 72 -16.05 -3.62 -14.08
N ASP A 73 -16.25 -4.89 -13.72
CA ASP A 73 -17.43 -5.35 -12.99
C ASP A 73 -17.39 -4.85 -11.54
N LYS A 74 -16.21 -4.95 -10.90
CA LYS A 74 -15.98 -4.50 -9.53
C LYS A 74 -15.50 -3.06 -9.47
N LYS A 75 -15.29 -2.39 -10.61
CA LYS A 75 -14.83 -1.00 -10.72
C LYS A 75 -13.51 -0.75 -9.95
N LEU A 76 -12.53 -1.65 -10.09
CA LEU A 76 -11.29 -1.63 -9.31
C LEU A 76 -10.14 -0.94 -10.03
N VAL A 77 -9.49 -0.04 -9.31
CA VAL A 77 -8.20 0.55 -9.66
C VAL A 77 -7.14 -0.02 -8.72
N LEU A 78 -6.04 -0.48 -9.29
CA LEU A 78 -4.83 -0.92 -8.60
C LEU A 78 -3.84 0.23 -8.52
N THR A 79 -3.15 0.38 -7.40
CA THR A 79 -2.04 1.32 -7.18
C THR A 79 -1.10 0.82 -6.08
N ASN A 80 -0.12 1.62 -5.66
CA ASN A 80 0.71 1.29 -4.52
C ASN A 80 0.07 1.66 -3.18
N ALA A 81 0.43 0.93 -2.12
CA ALA A 81 0.01 1.23 -0.75
C ALA A 81 0.53 2.60 -0.28
N HIS A 82 1.76 2.96 -0.63
CA HIS A 82 2.33 4.26 -0.25
C HIS A 82 1.62 5.45 -0.95
N VAL A 83 0.99 5.24 -2.11
CA VAL A 83 0.18 6.28 -2.79
C VAL A 83 -1.08 6.60 -2.00
N VAL A 84 -1.74 5.58 -1.44
CA VAL A 84 -2.97 5.77 -0.66
C VAL A 84 -2.69 6.07 0.81
N GLY A 85 -1.54 5.68 1.35
CA GLY A 85 -1.17 5.89 2.76
C GLY A 85 -2.21 5.30 3.72
N ASP A 86 -2.68 6.13 4.65
CA ASP A 86 -3.75 5.80 5.61
C ASP A 86 -5.12 6.35 5.20
N SER A 87 -5.25 6.87 3.98
CA SER A 87 -6.52 7.39 3.46
C SER A 87 -7.53 6.26 3.27
N ARG A 88 -8.82 6.57 3.49
CA ARG A 88 -9.93 5.66 3.15
C ARG A 88 -10.56 5.96 1.80
N THR A 89 -10.33 7.16 1.29
CA THR A 89 -10.90 7.62 0.03
C THR A 89 -9.83 8.18 -0.88
N ALA A 90 -10.11 8.16 -2.16
CA ALA A 90 -9.27 8.74 -3.20
C ALA A 90 -10.14 9.50 -4.20
N VAL A 91 -9.53 10.47 -4.85
CA VAL A 91 -10.07 11.09 -6.07
C VAL A 91 -9.30 10.55 -7.25
N VAL A 92 -10.00 9.99 -8.22
CA VAL A 92 -9.42 9.32 -9.37
C VAL A 92 -9.85 10.03 -10.65
N PHE A 93 -8.89 10.30 -11.52
CA PHE A 93 -9.15 10.89 -12.84
C PHE A 93 -8.73 9.94 -13.93
N PHE A 94 -9.61 9.73 -14.88
CA PHE A 94 -9.31 9.04 -16.14
C PHE A 94 -8.88 10.04 -17.22
N PRO A 95 -8.12 9.60 -18.24
CA PRO A 95 -7.82 10.44 -19.39
C PRO A 95 -9.08 10.97 -20.05
N GLU A 96 -9.12 12.26 -20.32
CA GLU A 96 -10.23 12.94 -20.96
C GLU A 96 -9.81 13.52 -22.31
N LYS A 97 -10.72 13.60 -23.24
CA LYS A 97 -10.50 14.22 -24.55
C LYS A 97 -11.25 15.55 -24.67
N LYS A 98 -10.58 16.54 -25.22
CA LYS A 98 -11.19 17.81 -25.60
C LYS A 98 -10.85 18.08 -27.05
N ASN A 99 -11.86 18.30 -27.89
CA ASN A 99 -11.71 18.48 -29.34
C ASN A 99 -10.94 17.34 -30.06
N GLY A 100 -11.10 16.09 -29.57
CA GLY A 100 -10.42 14.93 -30.13
C GLY A 100 -9.01 14.64 -29.57
N GLU A 101 -8.40 15.59 -28.86
CA GLU A 101 -7.08 15.45 -28.26
C GLU A 101 -7.15 15.10 -26.78
N THR A 102 -6.22 14.27 -26.29
CA THR A 102 -6.13 13.93 -24.87
C THR A 102 -5.72 15.17 -24.07
N MET A 103 -6.49 15.48 -23.04
CA MET A 103 -6.13 16.52 -22.07
C MET A 103 -4.94 16.04 -21.23
N VAL A 104 -3.84 16.80 -21.27
CA VAL A 104 -2.61 16.41 -20.56
C VAL A 104 -2.23 17.32 -19.39
N LYS A 105 -2.83 18.53 -19.28
CA LYS A 105 -2.47 19.49 -18.24
C LYS A 105 -3.23 19.21 -16.95
N ARG A 106 -2.53 19.03 -15.82
CA ARG A 106 -3.11 18.83 -14.48
C ARG A 106 -4.17 19.87 -14.14
N LYS A 107 -3.88 21.14 -14.41
CA LYS A 107 -4.80 22.25 -14.15
C LYS A 107 -6.16 22.06 -14.78
N GLN A 108 -6.25 21.50 -16.01
CA GLN A 108 -7.53 21.28 -16.68
C GLN A 108 -8.44 20.30 -15.91
N TYR A 109 -7.84 19.27 -15.28
CA TYR A 109 -8.57 18.31 -14.44
C TYR A 109 -9.00 18.93 -13.12
N LEU A 110 -8.12 19.69 -12.46
CA LEU A 110 -8.42 20.36 -11.19
C LEU A 110 -9.48 21.44 -11.35
N ASP A 111 -9.45 22.23 -12.44
CA ASP A 111 -10.49 23.23 -12.75
C ASP A 111 -11.86 22.59 -13.04
N SER A 112 -11.88 21.29 -13.38
CA SER A 112 -13.08 20.53 -13.71
C SER A 112 -13.35 19.37 -12.75
N VAL A 113 -12.83 19.43 -11.52
CA VAL A 113 -12.88 18.34 -10.53
C VAL A 113 -14.29 17.80 -10.31
N LEU A 114 -15.30 18.66 -10.16
CA LEU A 114 -16.70 18.25 -9.95
C LEU A 114 -17.30 17.44 -11.11
N LYS A 115 -16.72 17.53 -12.31
CA LYS A 115 -17.20 16.84 -13.50
C LYS A 115 -16.38 15.59 -13.82
N LEU A 116 -15.06 15.65 -13.57
CA LEU A 116 -14.11 14.63 -14.07
C LEU A 116 -13.63 13.68 -12.98
N ALA A 117 -13.71 14.09 -11.72
CA ALA A 117 -13.27 13.27 -10.60
C ALA A 117 -14.21 12.11 -10.34
N GLN A 118 -13.64 10.92 -10.19
CA GLN A 118 -14.35 9.74 -9.72
C GLN A 118 -13.99 9.50 -8.25
N PRO A 119 -14.96 9.60 -7.32
CA PRO A 119 -14.71 9.25 -5.93
C PRO A 119 -14.48 7.74 -5.80
N GLY A 120 -13.43 7.38 -5.07
CA GLY A 120 -13.06 6.00 -4.82
C GLY A 120 -12.90 5.71 -3.33
N ARG A 121 -13.19 4.49 -2.94
CA ARG A 121 -12.99 3.92 -1.60
C ARG A 121 -11.83 2.94 -1.63
N ILE A 122 -10.87 3.08 -0.72
CA ILE A 122 -9.77 2.13 -0.58
C ILE A 122 -10.30 0.88 0.12
N VAL A 123 -10.33 -0.24 -0.60
CA VAL A 123 -10.94 -1.50 -0.16
C VAL A 123 -9.93 -2.57 0.23
N ALA A 124 -8.67 -2.41 -0.18
CA ALA A 124 -7.59 -3.32 0.19
C ALA A 124 -6.25 -2.59 0.23
N VAL A 125 -5.39 -2.95 1.19
CA VAL A 125 -4.00 -2.50 1.30
C VAL A 125 -3.13 -3.68 1.70
N ASP A 126 -2.02 -3.86 1.01
CA ASP A 126 -0.93 -4.77 1.36
C ASP A 126 0.38 -3.99 1.40
N ARG A 127 0.80 -3.54 2.58
CA ARG A 127 2.01 -2.73 2.75
C ARG A 127 3.29 -3.52 2.44
N LYS A 128 3.25 -4.85 2.64
CA LYS A 128 4.40 -5.71 2.38
C LYS A 128 4.71 -5.82 0.89
N ARG A 129 3.65 -5.92 0.06
CA ARG A 129 3.75 -5.87 -1.41
C ARG A 129 3.71 -4.47 -1.97
N ASP A 130 3.41 -3.48 -1.12
CA ASP A 130 3.16 -2.10 -1.53
C ASP A 130 2.04 -1.99 -2.58
N LEU A 131 0.91 -2.66 -2.36
CA LEU A 131 -0.25 -2.69 -3.24
C LEU A 131 -1.51 -2.18 -2.54
N ALA A 132 -2.38 -1.50 -3.29
CA ALA A 132 -3.70 -1.09 -2.83
C ALA A 132 -4.75 -1.21 -3.93
N LEU A 133 -6.02 -1.47 -3.53
CA LEU A 133 -7.18 -1.44 -4.40
C LEU A 133 -8.12 -0.30 -4.01
N ILE A 134 -8.60 0.41 -5.02
CA ILE A 134 -9.60 1.47 -4.91
C ILE A 134 -10.83 1.01 -5.69
N GLU A 135 -11.97 0.96 -5.03
CA GLU A 135 -13.27 0.72 -5.63
C GLU A 135 -13.92 2.05 -5.97
N LEU A 136 -14.28 2.25 -7.24
CA LEU A 136 -14.91 3.47 -7.72
C LEU A 136 -16.43 3.40 -7.62
N ALA A 137 -17.07 4.52 -7.32
CA ALA A 137 -18.53 4.62 -7.35
C ALA A 137 -19.06 4.49 -8.80
N GLU A 138 -18.40 5.18 -9.72
CA GLU A 138 -18.72 5.17 -11.15
C GLU A 138 -17.44 5.07 -11.98
N VAL A 139 -17.58 4.61 -13.22
CA VAL A 139 -16.48 4.48 -14.17
C VAL A 139 -16.92 5.15 -15.49
N PRO A 140 -16.11 6.03 -16.07
CA PRO A 140 -16.43 6.63 -17.36
C PRO A 140 -16.56 5.56 -18.48
N GLU A 141 -17.49 5.74 -19.41
CA GLU A 141 -17.73 4.79 -20.52
C GLU A 141 -16.48 4.48 -21.36
N ARG A 142 -15.54 5.42 -21.45
CA ARG A 142 -14.28 5.27 -22.17
C ARG A 142 -13.19 4.51 -21.41
N ALA A 143 -13.39 4.21 -20.12
CA ALA A 143 -12.43 3.46 -19.34
C ALA A 143 -12.47 2.00 -19.73
N GLU A 144 -11.30 1.42 -19.90
CA GLU A 144 -11.13 0.02 -20.27
C GLU A 144 -10.26 -0.67 -19.22
N ALA A 145 -10.71 -1.80 -18.68
CA ALA A 145 -9.91 -2.57 -17.75
C ALA A 145 -8.75 -3.24 -18.51
N ILE A 146 -7.53 -3.11 -17.99
CA ILE A 146 -6.35 -3.69 -18.61
C ILE A 146 -6.32 -5.21 -18.42
N ALA A 147 -5.92 -5.93 -19.46
CA ALA A 147 -5.61 -7.35 -19.32
C ALA A 147 -4.30 -7.55 -18.55
N MET A 148 -4.27 -8.49 -17.60
CA MET A 148 -3.05 -8.89 -16.90
C MET A 148 -2.39 -10.03 -17.66
N ALA A 149 -1.08 -9.93 -17.92
CA ALA A 149 -0.29 -11.02 -18.50
C ALA A 149 -0.41 -12.29 -17.64
N GLU A 150 -0.46 -13.46 -18.25
CA GLU A 150 -0.61 -14.72 -17.49
C GLU A 150 0.62 -15.05 -16.66
N THR A 151 1.79 -14.77 -17.19
CA THR A 151 3.09 -15.03 -16.56
C THR A 151 3.88 -13.75 -16.39
N SER A 152 4.90 -13.80 -15.54
CA SER A 152 5.91 -12.74 -15.45
C SER A 152 6.71 -12.66 -16.75
N VAL A 153 7.27 -11.50 -17.03
CA VAL A 153 8.19 -11.25 -18.15
C VAL A 153 9.53 -11.95 -17.93
N THR A 154 10.37 -11.91 -18.96
CA THR A 154 11.76 -12.38 -18.91
C THR A 154 12.75 -11.23 -19.03
N THR A 155 13.98 -11.44 -18.52
CA THR A 155 15.07 -10.47 -18.66
C THR A 155 15.37 -10.21 -20.13
N GLY A 156 15.51 -8.91 -20.48
CA GLY A 156 15.76 -8.45 -21.85
C GLY A 156 14.50 -8.07 -22.62
N GLU A 157 13.30 -8.38 -22.13
CA GLU A 157 12.06 -7.96 -22.77
C GLU A 157 11.85 -6.44 -22.68
N SER A 158 11.27 -5.85 -23.73
CA SER A 158 10.87 -4.45 -23.73
C SER A 158 9.59 -4.23 -22.95
N VAL A 159 9.54 -3.13 -22.21
CA VAL A 159 8.39 -2.73 -21.40
C VAL A 159 8.10 -1.25 -21.55
N ASP A 160 6.83 -0.90 -21.45
CA ASP A 160 6.32 0.46 -21.54
C ASP A 160 5.60 0.83 -20.22
N LEU A 161 5.68 2.10 -19.83
CA LEU A 161 5.05 2.69 -18.67
C LEU A 161 4.26 3.93 -19.06
N ILE A 162 3.07 4.10 -18.50
CA ILE A 162 2.35 5.38 -18.50
C ILE A 162 2.24 5.83 -17.03
N GLY A 163 2.70 7.05 -16.75
CA GLY A 163 2.72 7.61 -15.40
C GLY A 163 2.26 9.06 -15.33
N ASN A 164 2.15 9.57 -14.11
CA ASN A 164 1.73 10.93 -13.80
C ASN A 164 2.77 11.63 -12.89
N PRO A 165 3.99 11.90 -13.39
CA PRO A 165 5.11 12.38 -12.57
C PRO A 165 4.77 13.70 -11.86
N GLY A 166 4.90 13.71 -10.53
CA GLY A 166 4.45 14.83 -9.65
C GLY A 166 5.16 16.15 -9.88
N GLY A 167 6.41 16.13 -10.38
CA GLY A 167 7.18 17.33 -10.74
C GLY A 167 6.86 17.90 -12.12
N SER A 168 5.85 17.37 -12.83
CA SER A 168 5.43 17.80 -14.16
C SER A 168 4.03 18.39 -14.11
N ASP A 169 3.80 19.43 -14.90
CA ASP A 169 2.43 20.01 -15.12
C ASP A 169 1.56 19.13 -16.03
N VAL A 170 2.13 18.08 -16.60
CA VAL A 170 1.42 17.17 -17.53
C VAL A 170 1.22 15.79 -16.90
N LEU A 171 0.15 15.14 -17.36
CA LEU A 171 -0.27 13.78 -17.06
C LEU A 171 0.00 12.87 -18.25
N TRP A 172 -0.15 11.57 -18.04
CA TRP A 172 -0.13 10.53 -19.07
C TRP A 172 1.19 10.45 -19.81
N VAL A 173 2.29 10.61 -19.06
CA VAL A 173 3.66 10.58 -19.58
C VAL A 173 4.03 9.13 -19.91
N TYR A 174 4.45 8.91 -21.14
CA TYR A 174 4.91 7.61 -21.62
C TYR A 174 6.43 7.49 -21.51
N THR A 175 6.88 6.36 -20.99
CA THR A 175 8.30 5.97 -20.96
C THR A 175 8.44 4.50 -21.36
N SER A 176 9.56 4.14 -21.98
CA SER A 176 9.89 2.77 -22.35
C SER A 176 11.25 2.36 -21.79
N GLY A 177 11.47 1.06 -21.69
CA GLY A 177 12.72 0.50 -21.22
C GLY A 177 12.78 -1.01 -21.43
N THR A 178 13.68 -1.66 -20.72
CA THR A 178 13.88 -3.11 -20.78
C THR A 178 13.92 -3.72 -19.37
N VAL A 179 13.49 -4.95 -19.24
CA VAL A 179 13.61 -5.75 -18.03
C VAL A 179 15.10 -6.12 -17.81
N ARG A 180 15.65 -5.75 -16.67
CA ARG A 180 17.02 -6.05 -16.27
C ARG A 180 17.13 -7.38 -15.53
N SER A 181 16.21 -7.62 -14.59
CA SER A 181 16.19 -8.83 -13.76
C SER A 181 14.85 -9.01 -13.07
N ILE A 182 14.57 -10.23 -12.59
CA ILE A 182 13.35 -10.55 -11.83
C ILE A 182 13.78 -11.42 -10.64
N TYR A 183 13.48 -10.95 -9.43
CA TYR A 183 13.92 -11.63 -8.19
C TYR A 183 13.08 -11.23 -6.99
N GLN A 184 13.15 -12.01 -5.91
CA GLN A 184 12.55 -11.63 -4.62
C GLN A 184 13.43 -10.60 -3.93
N LYS A 185 12.82 -9.47 -3.51
CA LYS A 185 13.52 -8.38 -2.84
C LYS A 185 12.88 -8.06 -1.49
N LYS A 186 13.72 -8.02 -0.45
CA LYS A 186 13.36 -7.51 0.87
C LYS A 186 14.12 -6.21 1.11
N PHE A 187 13.40 -5.17 1.50
CA PHE A 187 14.01 -3.87 1.79
C PHE A 187 13.10 -3.04 2.70
N LYS A 188 13.67 -2.01 3.29
CA LYS A 188 12.96 -1.02 4.11
C LYS A 188 12.97 0.32 3.40
N SER A 189 11.82 1.01 3.41
CA SER A 189 11.65 2.38 2.94
C SER A 189 11.00 3.22 4.03
N ASP A 190 10.77 4.50 3.77
CA ASP A 190 10.00 5.40 4.65
C ASP A 190 8.55 4.94 4.83
N HIS A 191 8.06 4.05 3.95
CA HIS A 191 6.70 3.50 3.98
C HIS A 191 6.62 2.11 4.62
N GLY A 192 7.70 1.61 5.22
CA GLY A 192 7.75 0.34 5.95
C GLY A 192 8.66 -0.71 5.33
N GLU A 193 8.46 -1.96 5.76
CA GLU A 193 9.21 -3.12 5.27
C GLU A 193 8.47 -3.78 4.10
N HIS A 194 9.22 -4.02 3.03
CA HIS A 194 8.71 -4.62 1.81
C HIS A 194 9.35 -5.98 1.54
N ASP A 195 8.56 -6.90 0.99
CA ASP A 195 9.01 -8.24 0.59
C ASP A 195 8.13 -8.74 -0.54
N PHE A 196 8.58 -8.56 -1.78
CA PHE A 196 7.84 -8.95 -2.97
C PHE A 196 8.76 -9.30 -4.14
N ARG A 197 8.22 -10.01 -5.11
CA ARG A 197 8.88 -10.27 -6.38
C ARG A 197 8.95 -9.00 -7.21
N VAL A 198 10.16 -8.57 -7.52
CA VAL A 198 10.47 -7.35 -8.27
C VAL A 198 10.73 -7.68 -9.72
N VAL A 199 10.17 -6.87 -10.61
CA VAL A 199 10.66 -6.69 -11.98
C VAL A 199 11.54 -5.44 -11.96
N GLU A 200 12.85 -5.64 -12.05
CA GLU A 200 13.82 -4.55 -12.18
C GLU A 200 13.93 -4.13 -13.64
N THR A 201 13.75 -2.83 -13.91
CA THR A 201 13.73 -2.30 -15.27
C THR A 201 14.71 -1.15 -15.47
N GLN A 202 14.95 -0.81 -16.72
CA GLN A 202 15.66 0.40 -17.15
C GLN A 202 14.71 1.56 -17.49
N THR A 203 13.42 1.43 -17.16
CA THR A 203 12.40 2.44 -17.41
C THR A 203 12.59 3.59 -16.41
N PRO A 204 12.73 4.85 -16.87
CA PRO A 204 12.76 5.99 -15.96
C PRO A 204 11.46 6.11 -15.17
N ILE A 205 11.55 6.08 -13.84
CA ILE A 205 10.45 6.30 -12.90
C ILE A 205 10.75 7.53 -12.06
N LYS A 206 9.73 8.35 -11.81
CA LYS A 206 9.79 9.54 -10.94
C LYS A 206 8.67 9.51 -9.90
N PRO A 207 8.80 10.29 -8.80
CA PRO A 207 7.69 10.46 -7.86
C PRO A 207 6.40 10.86 -8.60
N GLY A 208 5.30 10.13 -8.34
CA GLY A 208 4.03 10.28 -9.03
C GLY A 208 3.76 9.22 -10.12
N ASP A 209 4.78 8.56 -10.65
CA ASP A 209 4.61 7.40 -11.55
C ASP A 209 4.23 6.13 -10.77
N SER A 210 4.45 6.12 -9.44
CA SER A 210 4.10 5.02 -8.55
C SER A 210 2.66 4.57 -8.74
N GLY A 211 2.44 3.26 -8.90
CA GLY A 211 1.15 2.64 -9.23
C GLY A 211 0.82 2.60 -10.72
N GLY A 212 1.64 3.22 -11.56
CA GLY A 212 1.45 3.24 -13.02
C GLY A 212 1.66 1.87 -13.67
N PRO A 213 0.87 1.54 -14.71
CA PRO A 213 0.97 0.29 -15.42
C PRO A 213 2.31 0.16 -16.16
N VAL A 214 3.01 -0.93 -15.91
CA VAL A 214 4.14 -1.40 -16.71
C VAL A 214 3.62 -2.56 -17.56
N VAL A 215 3.75 -2.45 -18.88
CA VAL A 215 3.13 -3.37 -19.84
C VAL A 215 4.15 -3.99 -20.77
N ASN A 216 3.81 -5.18 -21.30
CA ASN A 216 4.55 -5.81 -22.38
C ASN A 216 4.18 -5.22 -23.76
N GLN A 217 4.80 -5.73 -24.83
CA GLN A 217 4.55 -5.31 -26.20
C GLN A 217 3.12 -5.60 -26.71
N ALA A 218 2.37 -6.47 -26.02
CA ALA A 218 0.95 -6.71 -26.31
C ALA A 218 0.02 -5.73 -25.56
N GLY A 219 0.56 -4.85 -24.71
CA GLY A 219 -0.18 -3.92 -23.86
C GLY A 219 -0.87 -4.61 -22.68
N GLU A 220 -0.36 -5.75 -22.24
CA GLU A 220 -0.84 -6.44 -21.04
C GLU A 220 -0.04 -6.01 -19.81
N LEU A 221 -0.68 -5.86 -18.67
CA LEU A 221 -0.06 -5.50 -17.40
C LEU A 221 0.89 -6.60 -16.93
N ILE A 222 2.19 -6.29 -16.81
CA ILE A 222 3.21 -7.20 -16.32
C ILE A 222 3.75 -6.80 -14.94
N ALA A 223 3.59 -5.55 -14.57
CA ALA A 223 3.98 -5.02 -13.27
C ALA A 223 3.33 -3.65 -13.04
N ILE A 224 3.45 -3.11 -11.81
CA ILE A 224 3.21 -1.69 -11.55
C ILE A 224 4.48 -1.01 -11.05
N ALA A 225 4.69 0.23 -11.47
CA ALA A 225 5.81 1.05 -11.03
C ALA A 225 5.75 1.26 -9.52
N GLN A 226 6.88 1.08 -8.80
CA GLN A 226 6.93 1.22 -7.35
C GLN A 226 7.95 2.29 -6.91
N SER A 227 9.20 2.15 -7.33
CA SER A 227 10.27 3.07 -6.94
C SER A 227 11.44 3.03 -7.92
N PHE A 228 12.41 3.89 -7.69
CA PHE A 228 13.67 3.91 -8.40
C PHE A 228 14.84 3.91 -7.41
N SER A 229 16.03 3.55 -7.89
CA SER A 229 17.25 3.62 -7.11
C SER A 229 17.88 5.02 -7.20
N PRO A 230 17.98 5.79 -6.10
CA PRO A 230 18.64 7.10 -6.13
C PRO A 230 20.15 7.02 -6.44
N SER A 231 20.78 5.90 -6.09
CA SER A 231 22.23 5.69 -6.23
C SER A 231 22.66 5.06 -7.55
N GLN A 232 21.69 4.55 -8.34
CA GLN A 232 21.96 3.86 -9.61
C GLN A 232 21.13 4.49 -10.73
N ASN A 233 21.79 4.95 -11.76
CA ASN A 233 21.12 5.52 -12.91
C ASN A 233 20.26 4.48 -13.63
N LEU A 234 19.03 4.85 -13.97
CA LEU A 234 18.08 4.02 -14.74
C LEU A 234 17.83 2.63 -14.13
N VAL A 235 17.75 2.55 -12.80
CA VAL A 235 17.28 1.34 -12.10
C VAL A 235 15.98 1.65 -11.43
N SER A 236 14.94 0.97 -11.87
CA SER A 236 13.59 1.09 -11.36
C SER A 236 13.05 -0.26 -10.92
N TYR A 237 12.24 -0.23 -9.88
CA TYR A 237 11.65 -1.42 -9.27
C TYR A 237 10.14 -1.38 -9.49
N CYS A 238 9.60 -2.50 -9.96
CA CYS A 238 8.17 -2.65 -10.22
C CYS A 238 7.67 -3.91 -9.52
N VAL A 239 6.43 -3.90 -9.03
CA VAL A 239 5.80 -5.07 -8.40
C VAL A 239 5.31 -6.01 -9.50
N ASP A 240 5.80 -7.24 -9.48
CA ASP A 240 5.50 -8.28 -10.50
C ASP A 240 4.00 -8.62 -10.57
N VAL A 241 3.50 -8.95 -11.75
CA VAL A 241 2.10 -9.34 -12.00
C VAL A 241 1.65 -10.54 -11.16
N GLN A 242 2.55 -11.46 -10.77
CA GLN A 242 2.18 -12.59 -9.93
C GLN A 242 1.84 -12.13 -8.50
N GLU A 243 2.56 -11.13 -7.97
CA GLU A 243 2.22 -10.49 -6.70
C GLU A 243 0.88 -9.76 -6.78
N ILE A 244 0.63 -9.07 -7.89
CA ILE A 244 -0.64 -8.39 -8.15
C ILE A 244 -1.80 -9.39 -8.16
N LYS A 245 -1.68 -10.49 -8.91
CA LYS A 245 -2.70 -11.55 -8.98
C LYS A 245 -2.95 -12.20 -7.61
N ALA A 246 -1.88 -12.46 -6.86
CA ALA A 246 -1.99 -13.01 -5.50
C ALA A 246 -2.71 -12.05 -4.56
N PHE A 247 -2.44 -10.74 -4.66
CA PHE A 247 -3.10 -9.71 -3.87
C PHE A 247 -4.58 -9.58 -4.22
N VAL A 248 -4.93 -9.44 -5.50
CA VAL A 248 -6.32 -9.30 -5.96
C VAL A 248 -7.19 -10.51 -5.58
N LYS A 249 -6.61 -11.71 -5.54
CA LYS A 249 -7.30 -12.95 -5.11
C LYS A 249 -7.39 -13.13 -3.60
N SER A 250 -6.61 -12.38 -2.81
CA SER A 250 -6.60 -12.51 -1.36
C SER A 250 -7.82 -11.82 -0.71
N PRO A 251 -8.22 -12.20 0.53
CA PRO A 251 -9.21 -11.44 1.27
C PRO A 251 -8.78 -9.98 1.42
N TRP A 252 -9.66 -9.05 1.12
CA TRP A 252 -9.35 -7.63 1.17
C TRP A 252 -9.51 -7.08 2.59
N LYS A 253 -8.66 -6.13 2.93
CA LYS A 253 -8.69 -5.40 4.18
C LYS A 253 -8.56 -3.90 3.88
N ALA A 254 -9.54 -3.12 4.31
CA ALA A 254 -9.49 -1.66 4.16
C ALA A 254 -8.29 -1.07 4.92
N ALA A 255 -7.75 0.04 4.41
CA ALA A 255 -6.76 0.81 5.14
C ALA A 255 -7.35 1.33 6.47
N PRO A 256 -6.57 1.34 7.58
CA PRO A 256 -7.02 1.94 8.82
C PRO A 256 -7.18 3.45 8.67
N LEU A 257 -8.11 4.03 9.41
CA LEU A 257 -8.16 5.49 9.60
C LEU A 257 -6.92 5.95 10.38
N GLY A 258 -6.42 7.13 10.06
CA GLY A 258 -5.43 7.81 10.89
C GLY A 258 -5.95 8.04 12.32
N THR A 259 -5.08 7.95 13.32
CA THR A 259 -5.47 8.01 14.74
C THR A 259 -6.25 9.28 15.09
N LYS A 260 -5.86 10.44 14.54
CA LYS A 260 -6.56 11.72 14.75
C LYS A 260 -8.02 11.66 14.30
N VAL A 261 -8.28 11.03 13.16
CA VAL A 261 -9.64 10.88 12.61
C VAL A 261 -10.48 9.97 13.51
N VAL A 262 -9.90 8.84 13.94
CA VAL A 262 -10.58 7.90 14.84
C VAL A 262 -10.96 8.56 16.17
N LEU A 263 -10.03 9.33 16.77
CA LEU A 263 -10.30 10.02 18.03
C LEU A 263 -11.39 11.11 17.88
N LYS A 264 -11.37 11.84 16.75
CA LYS A 264 -12.43 12.82 16.45
C LYS A 264 -13.80 12.14 16.26
N ASN A 265 -13.86 11.06 15.48
CA ASN A 265 -15.10 10.32 15.24
C ASN A 265 -15.67 9.72 16.54
N ALA A 266 -14.78 9.27 17.43
CA ALA A 266 -15.15 8.73 18.75
C ALA A 266 -15.49 9.82 19.78
N GLU A 267 -15.47 11.10 19.39
CA GLU A 267 -15.74 12.26 20.26
C GLU A 267 -14.83 12.29 21.51
N VAL A 268 -13.59 11.82 21.36
CA VAL A 268 -12.58 11.80 22.42
C VAL A 268 -11.79 13.10 22.38
N ASP A 269 -11.72 13.84 23.51
CA ASP A 269 -10.84 15.00 23.64
C ASP A 269 -9.37 14.54 23.72
N PHE A 270 -8.50 15.11 22.88
CA PHE A 270 -7.08 14.75 22.83
C PHE A 270 -6.20 15.95 22.51
N GLU A 271 -4.95 15.87 22.90
CA GLU A 271 -3.87 16.82 22.57
C GLU A 271 -2.73 16.07 21.85
N LEU A 272 -2.01 16.77 20.96
CA LEU A 272 -0.77 16.23 20.41
C LEU A 272 0.35 16.47 21.44
N HIS A 273 0.86 15.38 22.01
CA HIS A 273 1.94 15.43 22.97
C HIS A 273 3.29 15.69 22.26
N SER A 274 4.27 16.26 22.99
CA SER A 274 5.62 16.57 22.49
C SER A 274 6.37 15.38 21.90
N THR A 275 5.97 14.15 22.23
CA THR A 275 6.48 12.89 21.71
C THR A 275 5.91 12.50 20.34
N GLY A 276 4.99 13.30 19.79
CA GLY A 276 4.32 13.02 18.52
C GLY A 276 3.13 12.07 18.61
N HIS A 277 2.79 11.54 19.79
CA HIS A 277 1.59 10.72 20.02
C HIS A 277 0.43 11.58 20.55
N TYR A 278 -0.79 11.04 20.53
CA TYR A 278 -1.97 11.72 21.07
C TYR A 278 -2.15 11.36 22.53
N GLU A 279 -2.33 12.37 23.39
CA GLU A 279 -2.64 12.23 24.80
C GLU A 279 -4.12 12.50 25.04
N VAL A 280 -4.76 11.60 25.80
CA VAL A 280 -6.14 11.69 26.27
C VAL A 280 -6.12 11.77 27.79
N LYS A 281 -6.67 12.83 28.38
CA LYS A 281 -6.80 13.04 29.83
C LYS A 281 -8.14 12.48 30.30
N GLN A 282 -8.16 11.19 30.67
CA GLN A 282 -9.37 10.49 31.08
C GLN A 282 -9.69 10.71 32.55
N LYS A 283 -10.88 11.27 32.85
CA LYS A 283 -11.38 11.40 34.19
C LYS A 283 -11.91 10.05 34.70
N LEU A 284 -11.45 9.63 35.89
CA LEU A 284 -11.87 8.39 36.52
C LEU A 284 -13.00 8.65 37.54
N SER A 285 -13.77 7.61 37.84
CA SER A 285 -14.81 7.67 38.89
C SER A 285 -14.28 8.00 40.30
N SER A 286 -12.97 7.79 40.50
CA SER A 286 -12.25 8.20 41.72
C SER A 286 -12.04 9.72 41.85
N GLY A 287 -12.38 10.51 40.82
CA GLY A 287 -12.11 11.95 40.75
C GLY A 287 -10.69 12.30 40.27
N THR A 288 -9.81 11.32 40.06
CA THR A 288 -8.46 11.50 39.51
C THR A 288 -8.49 11.51 37.97
N THR A 289 -7.47 12.09 37.36
CA THR A 289 -7.27 12.05 35.89
C THR A 289 -6.11 11.14 35.57
N GLN A 290 -6.28 10.28 34.56
CA GLN A 290 -5.24 9.41 34.05
C GLN A 290 -4.91 9.78 32.60
N SER A 291 -3.64 9.99 32.31
CA SER A 291 -3.15 10.21 30.95
C SER A 291 -3.06 8.89 30.20
N VAL A 292 -3.72 8.82 29.05
CA VAL A 292 -3.66 7.68 28.12
C VAL A 292 -3.11 8.18 26.80
N PHE A 293 -2.18 7.46 26.24
CA PHE A 293 -1.55 7.76 24.97
C PHE A 293 -2.08 6.85 23.88
N VAL A 294 -2.30 7.40 22.71
CA VAL A 294 -2.64 6.64 21.49
C VAL A 294 -1.58 6.92 20.44
N ALA A 295 -1.00 5.87 19.88
CA ALA A 295 0.03 5.99 18.87
C ALA A 295 -0.49 6.79 17.66
N LYS A 296 0.30 7.78 17.18
CA LYS A 296 -0.02 8.56 15.99
C LYS A 296 -0.11 7.64 14.77
N ASP A 297 0.91 6.81 14.59
CA ASP A 297 1.03 5.88 13.49
C ASP A 297 0.67 4.46 13.92
N THR A 298 0.27 3.62 12.98
CA THR A 298 -0.01 2.21 13.22
C THR A 298 1.28 1.39 13.12
N GLU A 299 1.42 0.40 14.00
CA GLU A 299 2.44 -0.63 13.85
C GLU A 299 1.96 -1.67 12.84
N TYR A 300 2.89 -2.29 12.11
CA TYR A 300 2.56 -3.29 11.11
C TYR A 300 3.04 -4.68 11.55
N PHE A 301 2.12 -5.64 11.55
CA PHE A 301 2.43 -7.04 11.81
C PHE A 301 1.85 -7.93 10.69
N GLN A 302 2.67 -8.31 9.73
CA GLN A 302 2.28 -9.05 8.52
C GLN A 302 1.16 -8.34 7.75
N ARG A 303 -0.09 -8.81 7.86
CA ARG A 303 -1.29 -8.24 7.21
C ARG A 303 -2.20 -7.50 8.20
N ALA A 304 -1.77 -7.35 9.45
CA ALA A 304 -2.51 -6.62 10.47
C ALA A 304 -1.86 -5.27 10.73
N ASP A 305 -2.66 -4.23 10.68
CA ASP A 305 -2.29 -2.93 11.20
C ASP A 305 -2.70 -2.88 12.67
N VAL A 306 -1.78 -2.46 13.54
CA VAL A 306 -1.95 -2.48 14.99
C VAL A 306 -1.91 -1.06 15.54
N ARG A 307 -2.95 -0.65 16.26
CA ARG A 307 -3.02 0.61 17.00
C ARG A 307 -2.66 0.36 18.46
N LYS A 308 -1.66 1.08 18.96
CA LYS A 308 -1.21 0.99 20.36
C LYS A 308 -1.89 2.06 21.20
N VAL A 309 -2.42 1.63 22.36
CA VAL A 309 -3.02 2.49 23.40
C VAL A 309 -2.34 2.13 24.72
N TRP A 310 -1.81 3.13 25.43
CA TRP A 310 -1.08 2.84 26.70
C TRP A 310 -1.20 3.96 27.71
N SER A 311 -0.90 3.63 28.94
CA SER A 311 -0.80 4.59 30.03
C SER A 311 0.40 4.28 30.92
N LEU A 312 1.16 5.31 31.26
CA LEU A 312 2.24 5.24 32.21
C LEU A 312 1.69 5.28 33.65
N VAL A 313 2.17 4.39 34.47
CA VAL A 313 1.72 4.23 35.87
C VAL A 313 2.78 4.68 36.85
N SER A 314 4.04 4.34 36.61
CA SER A 314 5.15 4.63 37.49
C SER A 314 6.47 4.75 36.76
N VAL A 315 7.35 5.63 37.26
CA VAL A 315 8.75 5.76 36.85
C VAL A 315 9.59 5.63 38.14
N SER A 316 10.63 4.80 38.11
CA SER A 316 11.50 4.58 39.28
C SER A 316 12.93 4.30 38.82
N SER A 317 13.92 4.80 39.58
CA SER A 317 15.32 4.38 39.47
C SER A 317 15.54 2.94 39.95
N ASP A 318 14.67 2.47 40.88
CA ASP A 318 14.76 1.15 41.44
C ASP A 318 13.95 0.12 40.64
N GLU A 319 14.51 -1.07 40.49
CA GLU A 319 13.83 -2.19 39.86
C GLU A 319 12.55 -2.56 40.64
N PRO A 320 11.41 -2.79 39.94
CA PRO A 320 10.20 -3.25 40.60
C PRO A 320 10.43 -4.55 41.38
N SER A 321 9.91 -4.64 42.64
CA SER A 321 10.07 -5.85 43.41
C SER A 321 9.47 -7.08 42.71
N ALA A 322 10.03 -8.26 43.00
CA ALA A 322 9.52 -9.53 42.47
C ALA A 322 8.03 -9.74 42.84
N GLU A 323 7.59 -9.29 44.01
CA GLU A 323 6.19 -9.33 44.46
C GLU A 323 5.30 -8.49 43.53
N LEU A 324 5.74 -7.26 43.21
CA LEU A 324 5.01 -6.37 42.30
C LEU A 324 4.96 -6.96 40.89
N MET A 325 6.08 -7.45 40.36
CA MET A 325 6.13 -8.07 39.04
C MET A 325 5.20 -9.29 38.96
N MET A 326 5.23 -10.18 39.91
CA MET A 326 4.33 -11.36 39.98
C MET A 326 2.86 -10.94 40.00
N ARG A 327 2.54 -9.86 40.72
CA ARG A 327 1.19 -9.31 40.78
C ARG A 327 0.75 -8.76 39.38
N LEU A 328 1.60 -7.99 38.70
CA LEU A 328 1.34 -7.48 37.36
C LEU A 328 1.09 -8.63 36.38
N MET A 329 1.94 -9.67 36.41
CA MET A 329 1.76 -10.87 35.58
C MET A 329 0.45 -11.61 35.85
N ARG A 330 0.05 -11.77 37.12
CA ARG A 330 -1.26 -12.38 37.44
C ARG A 330 -2.43 -11.54 36.96
N GLN A 331 -2.32 -10.22 36.99
CA GLN A 331 -3.35 -9.34 36.42
C GLN A 331 -3.46 -9.47 34.91
N ASN A 332 -2.36 -9.69 34.22
CA ASN A 332 -2.40 -9.91 32.75
C ASN A 332 -3.29 -11.08 32.36
N SER A 333 -3.36 -12.15 33.16
CA SER A 333 -4.23 -13.30 32.83
C SER A 333 -5.73 -12.99 33.03
N ALA A 334 -6.07 -11.95 33.78
CA ALA A 334 -7.44 -11.53 34.05
C ALA A 334 -7.92 -10.36 33.15
N THR A 335 -7.02 -9.74 32.39
CA THR A 335 -7.35 -8.60 31.52
C THR A 335 -7.93 -9.06 30.19
N LYS A 336 -8.92 -8.33 29.66
CA LYS A 336 -9.55 -8.65 28.36
C LYS A 336 -8.71 -8.22 27.19
N ILE A 337 -8.07 -7.06 27.28
CA ILE A 337 -7.20 -6.49 26.24
C ILE A 337 -5.96 -5.91 26.92
N GLY A 338 -4.81 -6.06 26.27
CA GLY A 338 -3.55 -5.51 26.76
C GLY A 338 -2.95 -6.24 27.94
N GLY A 339 -1.92 -5.64 28.51
CA GLY A 339 -1.19 -6.20 29.64
C GLY A 339 -0.19 -5.20 30.23
N TRP A 340 0.32 -5.55 31.39
CA TRP A 340 1.39 -4.83 32.07
C TRP A 340 2.72 -5.05 31.37
N VAL A 341 3.45 -3.98 31.20
CA VAL A 341 4.79 -3.95 30.61
C VAL A 341 5.71 -3.22 31.57
N VAL A 342 6.90 -3.78 31.82
CA VAL A 342 7.98 -3.15 32.56
C VAL A 342 9.14 -2.96 31.58
N GLU A 343 9.54 -1.72 31.39
CA GLU A 343 10.63 -1.37 30.46
C GLU A 343 11.65 -0.50 31.19
N LYS A 344 12.89 -0.50 30.69
CA LYS A 344 13.95 0.39 31.15
C LYS A 344 14.20 1.45 30.09
N ASN A 345 14.11 2.72 30.47
CA ASN A 345 14.36 3.83 29.53
C ASN A 345 15.86 4.08 29.31
N GLY A 346 16.19 5.00 28.39
CA GLY A 346 17.58 5.39 28.11
C GLY A 346 18.34 6.04 29.26
N ALA A 347 17.62 6.55 30.29
CA ALA A 347 18.19 7.08 31.53
C ALA A 347 18.43 6.00 32.62
N GLY A 348 18.06 4.75 32.30
CA GLY A 348 18.20 3.63 33.23
C GLY A 348 17.07 3.47 34.20
N GLU A 349 15.98 4.23 34.10
CA GLU A 349 14.80 4.15 34.99
C GLU A 349 13.81 3.09 34.49
N PHE A 350 13.14 2.44 35.44
CA PHE A 350 12.09 1.46 35.17
C PHE A 350 10.73 2.14 35.01
N LEU A 351 10.04 1.82 33.93
CA LEU A 351 8.71 2.29 33.60
C LEU A 351 7.73 1.14 33.78
N ILE A 352 6.63 1.38 34.47
CA ILE A 352 5.49 0.46 34.52
C ILE A 352 4.38 1.05 33.72
N LEU A 353 3.99 0.35 32.63
CA LEU A 353 2.95 0.77 31.71
C LEU A 353 1.86 -0.30 31.62
N TYR A 354 0.64 0.13 31.33
CA TYR A 354 -0.38 -0.75 30.81
C TYR A 354 -0.56 -0.49 29.33
N VAL A 355 -0.39 -1.51 28.48
CA VAL A 355 -0.36 -1.38 27.02
C VAL A 355 -1.43 -2.27 26.42
N ALA A 356 -2.32 -1.71 25.62
CA ALA A 356 -3.26 -2.42 24.77
C ALA A 356 -2.89 -2.28 23.29
N LYS A 357 -3.04 -3.34 22.52
CA LYS A 357 -2.86 -3.37 21.07
C LYS A 357 -4.16 -3.81 20.42
N LEU A 358 -4.66 -2.99 19.50
CA LEU A 358 -5.93 -3.19 18.81
C LEU A 358 -5.68 -3.37 17.32
N ASP A 359 -6.57 -4.07 16.64
CA ASP A 359 -6.63 -3.95 15.18
C ASP A 359 -6.94 -2.49 14.82
N ALA A 360 -6.10 -1.88 13.98
CA ALA A 360 -6.24 -0.46 13.64
C ALA A 360 -7.49 -0.16 12.80
N THR A 361 -8.14 -1.19 12.24
CA THR A 361 -9.44 -1.10 11.56
C THR A 361 -10.64 -1.32 12.49
N ALA A 362 -10.41 -1.48 13.79
CA ALA A 362 -11.50 -1.56 14.77
C ALA A 362 -12.38 -0.30 14.72
N PRO A 363 -13.69 -0.42 15.01
CA PRO A 363 -14.60 0.72 15.06
C PRO A 363 -14.13 1.80 16.03
N ASP A 364 -14.50 3.04 15.76
CA ASP A 364 -14.06 4.21 16.56
C ASP A 364 -14.48 4.06 18.01
N GLU A 365 -15.67 3.48 18.29
CA GLU A 365 -16.17 3.19 19.64
C GLU A 365 -15.29 2.15 20.39
N ALA A 366 -14.69 1.19 19.67
CA ALA A 366 -13.79 0.23 20.29
C ALA A 366 -12.48 0.88 20.73
N VAL A 367 -12.02 1.89 20.01
CA VAL A 367 -10.85 2.68 20.40
C VAL A 367 -11.16 3.52 21.66
N ALA A 368 -12.31 4.21 21.69
CA ALA A 368 -12.76 4.96 22.87
C ALA A 368 -12.90 4.05 24.11
N ALA A 369 -13.55 2.89 23.95
CA ALA A 369 -13.69 1.90 25.01
C ALA A 369 -12.33 1.37 25.51
N SER A 370 -11.35 1.25 24.62
CA SER A 370 -9.99 0.82 24.98
C SER A 370 -9.24 1.89 25.77
N ILE A 371 -9.43 3.16 25.43
CA ILE A 371 -8.85 4.29 26.16
C ILE A 371 -9.41 4.30 27.58
N ASP A 372 -10.73 4.20 27.75
CA ASP A 372 -11.37 4.11 29.07
C ASP A 372 -10.87 2.89 29.86
N TYR A 373 -10.76 1.72 29.21
CA TYR A 373 -10.28 0.50 29.85
C TYR A 373 -8.84 0.64 30.34
N VAL A 374 -7.93 1.16 29.47
CA VAL A 374 -6.54 1.42 29.84
C VAL A 374 -6.44 2.41 30.99
N ALA A 375 -7.21 3.52 30.95
CA ALA A 375 -7.23 4.52 32.01
C ALA A 375 -7.65 3.95 33.35
N ARG A 376 -8.71 3.14 33.41
CA ARG A 376 -9.21 2.53 34.64
C ARG A 376 -8.21 1.57 35.26
N ILE A 377 -7.59 0.71 34.44
CA ILE A 377 -6.59 -0.27 34.97
C ILE A 377 -5.33 0.45 35.43
N ALA A 378 -4.81 1.37 34.61
CA ALA A 378 -3.61 2.14 34.97
C ALA A 378 -3.85 3.01 36.24
N GLY A 379 -4.97 3.75 36.29
CA GLY A 379 -5.29 4.61 37.40
C GLY A 379 -5.52 3.86 38.73
N ALA A 380 -6.11 2.65 38.66
CA ALA A 380 -6.22 1.79 39.84
C ALA A 380 -4.85 1.37 40.39
N MET A 381 -3.90 1.07 39.51
CA MET A 381 -2.53 0.71 39.92
C MET A 381 -1.75 1.94 40.39
N SER A 382 -1.85 3.10 39.72
CA SER A 382 -1.22 4.34 40.18
C SER A 382 -1.61 4.68 41.62
N LYS A 383 -2.92 4.63 41.93
CA LYS A 383 -3.42 4.88 43.28
C LYS A 383 -2.84 3.90 44.31
N GLN A 384 -2.66 2.63 43.95
CA GLN A 384 -2.08 1.63 44.85
C GLN A 384 -0.58 1.83 45.08
N LEU A 385 0.16 2.27 44.07
CA LEU A 385 1.59 2.57 44.19
C LEU A 385 1.82 3.85 44.99
N GLU A 386 1.02 4.91 44.73
CA GLU A 386 1.09 6.16 45.47
C GLU A 386 0.78 5.97 46.99
N SER A 387 -0.16 5.11 47.35
CA SER A 387 -0.48 4.82 48.74
C SER A 387 0.68 4.14 49.47
N LYS A 388 1.49 3.33 48.80
CA LYS A 388 2.71 2.71 49.35
C LYS A 388 3.90 3.68 49.36
N THR A 389 3.92 4.71 48.51
CA THR A 389 5.02 5.70 48.40
C THR A 389 4.82 6.86 49.38
N LYS A 390 3.58 7.16 49.81
CA LYS A 390 3.31 8.14 50.87
C LYS A 390 3.88 7.73 52.24
N GLU A 391 4.28 6.46 52.40
CA GLU A 391 5.14 6.02 53.53
C GLU A 391 6.63 6.30 53.32
N LYS A 392 7.10 6.69 52.10
CA LYS A 392 8.49 7.03 51.75
C LYS A 392 8.55 8.15 50.69
N ALA A 393 8.73 9.42 51.18
CA ALA A 393 9.39 10.59 50.58
C ALA A 393 9.18 11.05 49.13
N THR A 394 8.78 12.30 49.00
CA THR A 394 8.96 13.51 48.15
C THR A 394 9.16 13.40 46.62
N PRO A 395 8.49 14.32 45.85
CA PRO A 395 8.41 14.28 44.40
C PRO A 395 9.30 15.33 43.71
N GLU A 396 10.02 14.93 42.68
CA GLU A 396 10.45 15.80 41.58
C GLU A 396 11.13 14.93 40.50
N SER A 397 10.56 14.79 39.32
CA SER A 397 11.23 14.51 38.06
C SER A 397 10.47 13.68 36.96
N SER A 398 9.15 13.59 37.01
CA SER A 398 8.40 12.67 36.13
C SER A 398 8.22 13.10 34.67
N THR A 399 8.38 14.39 34.37
CA THR A 399 8.00 14.94 33.04
C THR A 399 9.09 14.78 31.94
N GLN A 400 10.38 14.86 32.29
CA GLN A 400 11.48 14.72 31.33
C GLN A 400 11.72 13.27 30.87
N THR A 401 11.38 12.31 31.72
CA THR A 401 11.63 10.88 31.50
C THR A 401 10.66 10.27 30.46
N LEU A 402 9.44 10.77 30.43
CA LEU A 402 8.42 10.32 29.48
C LEU A 402 8.81 10.61 28.02
N ALA A 403 9.40 11.80 27.76
CA ALA A 403 9.76 12.25 26.43
C ALA A 403 10.82 11.35 25.74
N SER A 404 11.77 10.80 26.49
CA SER A 404 12.85 9.97 25.94
C SER A 404 12.41 8.55 25.56
N TRP A 405 11.36 8.03 26.17
CA TRP A 405 10.83 6.71 25.87
C TRP A 405 9.83 6.73 24.72
N LEU A 406 9.01 7.77 24.63
CA LEU A 406 7.98 7.90 23.61
C LEU A 406 8.55 8.29 22.22
N ALA A 407 9.83 8.67 22.14
CA ALA A 407 10.52 9.00 20.89
C ALA A 407 11.12 7.77 20.14
N LYS A 408 10.94 6.56 20.66
CA LYS A 408 11.30 5.27 20.01
C LYS A 408 10.08 4.61 19.39
#